data_9bc7ae6688dac29500f8781393cada4d
#
_entry.id   9bc7ae6688dac29500f8781393cada4d
#
_cell.length_a   1.000
_cell.length_b   1.000
_cell.length_c   1.000
_cell.angle_alpha   90.00
_cell.angle_beta   90.00
_cell.angle_gamma   90.00
#
_symmetry.space_group_name_H-M   'P 1'
#
loop_
_entity.id
_entity.type
_entity.pdbx_description
1 polymer ?
#
loop_
_entity_poly.entity_id
_entity_poly.type
_entity_poly.pdbx_seq_one_letter_code
_entity_poly.pdbx_strand_id
1 'polypeptide(L)'
;MGTTTSRATAVQATIDELGTPLRDVTFVVVDLETTGGAAQDCGITEIGAVKVRGGEVLGEFQTLVNPGAPIPALVAVLTGITDRLVAGAPPLSAALPAFLEFARGAVLVAHNAPYDTGFLRAACERHALPWPEPVVVDTARLARHLVNRDEARNHKLATLAALFSSPVTPDHRALTDARATVHVLHALVERVGNLGVQSLEELTSYSSRVPPETRRKRTLADDLPNAPGVYMFVDERGRPLYVGTSVDIRSRVRSYFTAAEKRTRMTEMVALAAAVRPVVCATPLEASVRELRLITEHAPPYNRRSRFPERAPWVKLTQEAFPRLSVVRQVRPDGAAYIGPFARAEQAGLAVAALHEAFLLRQCTSRLPRTPPAGARACLLAEIGRCGAPCVGGQSEAAYARVVEAARSAMADDAREVVAALLARARTLGAAQRFEEGAVVRDRLLAFLRAAGRAQRLAPLAATAELVAARARDGGWELVLVRHGRLAGTAVSPPTADVRANIAALRAAGEQVAPPPVPMPAAHPEEAETLLRWLEQPGVRLVDVAGAWASPLHGAVGARHRLEAGQAPDPGGAGPPAPRRGTP
;
A
#
# COMPACT_ATOMS: atom_id res chain seq x y z
N MET A 1 33.78 22.50 -4.27
CA MET A 1 33.37 21.30 -3.53
C MET A 1 31.96 21.55 -3.03
N GLY A 2 30.98 21.14 -3.80
CA GLY A 2 29.56 21.26 -3.48
C GLY A 2 28.99 19.89 -3.16
N THR A 3 28.63 19.69 -1.91
CA THR A 3 27.98 18.50 -1.42
C THR A 3 26.53 18.48 -1.91
N THR A 4 26.24 17.63 -2.89
CA THR A 4 24.88 17.36 -3.38
C THR A 4 24.18 16.44 -2.37
N THR A 5 23.35 17.02 -1.52
CA THR A 5 22.44 16.27 -0.65
C THR A 5 21.37 15.59 -1.52
N SER A 6 21.46 14.28 -1.66
CA SER A 6 20.43 13.44 -2.28
C SER A 6 19.15 13.53 -1.45
N ARG A 7 18.15 14.24 -1.96
CA ARG A 7 16.77 14.19 -1.44
C ARG A 7 16.19 12.81 -1.74
N ALA A 8 16.10 11.97 -0.73
CA ALA A 8 15.31 10.74 -0.80
C ALA A 8 13.85 11.09 -1.17
N THR A 9 13.44 10.69 -2.35
CA THR A 9 12.06 10.84 -2.84
C THR A 9 11.20 9.83 -2.08
N ALA A 10 10.41 10.31 -1.13
CA ALA A 10 9.40 9.48 -0.47
C ALA A 10 8.44 8.94 -1.54
N VAL A 11 8.50 7.65 -1.77
CA VAL A 11 7.56 6.91 -2.61
C VAL A 11 6.25 6.89 -1.85
N GLN A 12 5.18 7.41 -2.45
CA GLN A 12 3.86 7.39 -1.83
C GLN A 12 3.25 6.00 -2.02
N ALA A 13 2.88 5.38 -0.92
CA ALA A 13 2.34 4.06 -0.77
C ALA A 13 0.93 3.86 -1.35
N THR A 14 0.63 2.63 -1.57
CA THR A 14 -0.66 2.03 -1.95
C THR A 14 -1.68 2.12 -0.79
N ILE A 15 -2.85 1.51 -0.93
CA ILE A 15 -3.85 1.36 0.15
C ILE A 15 -3.24 0.74 1.43
N ASP A 16 -2.15 -0.03 1.31
CA ASP A 16 -1.33 -0.55 2.41
C ASP A 16 -0.59 0.54 3.21
N GLU A 17 -0.62 1.80 2.79
CA GLU A 17 -0.06 2.97 3.53
C GLU A 17 -1.07 3.66 4.45
N LEU A 18 -2.20 3.06 4.70
CA LEU A 18 -3.06 3.49 5.81
C LEU A 18 -2.43 3.20 7.18
N GLY A 19 -1.16 2.84 7.21
CA GLY A 19 -0.44 2.45 8.40
C GLY A 19 -0.60 0.95 8.70
N THR A 20 0.22 0.43 9.61
CA THR A 20 0.15 -0.96 10.04
C THR A 20 -1.09 -1.18 10.89
N PRO A 21 -2.07 -2.02 10.49
CA PRO A 21 -3.27 -2.27 11.29
C PRO A 21 -2.89 -2.76 12.69
N LEU A 22 -3.55 -2.24 13.73
CA LEU A 22 -3.20 -2.57 15.12
C LEU A 22 -3.24 -4.07 15.43
N ARG A 23 -4.14 -4.82 14.76
CA ARG A 23 -4.23 -6.29 14.89
C ARG A 23 -3.00 -7.03 14.35
N ASP A 24 -2.25 -6.40 13.43
CA ASP A 24 -1.08 -7.00 12.79
C ASP A 24 0.23 -6.54 13.44
N VAL A 25 0.15 -5.59 14.39
CA VAL A 25 1.29 -5.09 15.14
C VAL A 25 1.66 -6.08 16.24
N THR A 26 2.93 -6.43 16.31
CA THR A 26 3.48 -7.14 17.47
C THR A 26 3.93 -6.11 18.51
N PHE A 27 3.33 -6.15 19.69
CA PHE A 27 3.72 -5.35 20.82
C PHE A 27 4.55 -6.18 21.81
N VAL A 28 5.56 -5.56 22.41
CA VAL A 28 6.24 -6.07 23.60
C VAL A 28 6.00 -5.09 24.74
N VAL A 29 5.13 -5.49 25.64
CA VAL A 29 4.84 -4.75 26.87
C VAL A 29 5.92 -5.07 27.89
N VAL A 30 6.69 -4.08 28.29
CA VAL A 30 7.82 -4.21 29.20
C VAL A 30 7.61 -3.38 30.45
N ASP A 31 8.05 -3.93 31.56
CA ASP A 31 8.17 -3.24 32.83
C ASP A 31 9.50 -3.60 33.47
N LEU A 32 10.11 -2.66 34.19
CA LEU A 32 11.42 -2.82 34.81
C LEU A 32 11.33 -2.52 36.31
N GLU A 33 11.92 -3.39 37.12
CA GLU A 33 12.29 -3.03 38.47
C GLU A 33 13.77 -2.60 38.51
N THR A 34 14.05 -1.57 39.29
CA THR A 34 15.37 -0.94 39.32
C THR A 34 15.82 -0.66 40.76
N THR A 35 17.06 -0.29 40.92
CA THR A 35 17.53 0.19 42.24
C THR A 35 17.01 1.60 42.59
N GLY A 36 16.14 2.18 41.73
CA GLY A 36 15.58 3.53 41.87
C GLY A 36 16.45 4.61 41.24
N GLY A 37 16.02 5.86 41.33
CA GLY A 37 16.81 7.01 40.86
C GLY A 37 16.86 7.19 39.34
N ALA A 38 17.98 7.73 38.82
CA ALA A 38 18.19 8.04 37.44
C ALA A 38 18.85 6.87 36.68
N ALA A 39 18.50 6.68 35.41
CA ALA A 39 18.97 5.57 34.57
C ALA A 39 20.52 5.54 34.39
N GLN A 40 21.18 6.69 34.53
CA GLN A 40 22.64 6.81 34.43
C GLN A 40 23.36 6.22 35.66
N ASP A 41 22.75 6.32 36.84
CA ASP A 41 23.39 6.01 38.11
C ASP A 41 22.87 4.71 38.76
N CYS A 42 21.73 4.19 38.26
CA CYS A 42 21.02 3.08 38.86
C CYS A 42 20.99 1.84 37.97
N GLY A 43 20.87 0.66 38.60
CA GLY A 43 20.83 -0.64 37.92
C GLY A 43 19.42 -1.17 37.74
N ILE A 44 19.22 -2.06 36.77
CA ILE A 44 18.01 -2.87 36.61
C ILE A 44 18.13 -4.08 37.52
N THR A 45 17.06 -4.44 38.23
CA THR A 45 16.97 -5.59 39.14
C THR A 45 16.07 -6.69 38.62
N GLU A 46 15.06 -6.35 37.82
CA GLU A 46 14.19 -7.31 37.11
C GLU A 46 13.76 -6.75 35.75
N ILE A 47 13.65 -7.60 34.74
CA ILE A 47 13.03 -7.30 33.46
C ILE A 47 11.85 -8.25 33.29
N GLY A 48 10.65 -7.70 33.13
CA GLY A 48 9.43 -8.44 32.79
C GLY A 48 8.84 -7.94 31.48
N ALA A 49 8.49 -8.85 30.58
CA ALA A 49 7.87 -8.44 29.34
C ALA A 49 6.88 -9.49 28.80
N VAL A 50 5.85 -9.02 28.11
CA VAL A 50 4.84 -9.84 27.45
C VAL A 50 4.75 -9.44 25.99
N LYS A 51 4.89 -10.41 25.10
CA LYS A 51 4.75 -10.22 23.66
C LYS A 51 3.33 -10.56 23.24
N VAL A 52 2.63 -9.63 22.58
CA VAL A 52 1.24 -9.80 22.15
C VAL A 52 1.04 -9.35 20.71
N ARG A 53 0.09 -9.99 20.02
CA ARG A 53 -0.35 -9.61 18.67
C ARG A 53 -1.81 -10.01 18.46
N GLY A 54 -2.63 -9.12 17.93
CA GLY A 54 -4.04 -9.39 17.66
C GLY A 54 -4.86 -9.78 18.89
N GLY A 55 -4.42 -9.37 20.09
CA GLY A 55 -5.05 -9.76 21.38
C GLY A 55 -4.52 -11.05 22.00
N GLU A 56 -3.68 -11.81 21.28
CA GLU A 56 -3.10 -13.07 21.79
C GLU A 56 -1.71 -12.87 22.39
N VAL A 57 -1.40 -13.59 23.48
CA VAL A 57 -0.07 -13.63 24.08
C VAL A 57 0.80 -14.61 23.29
N LEU A 58 1.88 -14.11 22.68
CA LEU A 58 2.83 -14.91 21.89
C LEU A 58 3.98 -15.46 22.74
N GLY A 59 4.26 -14.84 23.88
CA GLY A 59 5.30 -15.27 24.80
C GLY A 59 5.54 -14.27 25.92
N GLU A 60 6.29 -14.73 26.92
CA GLU A 60 6.67 -13.95 28.08
C GLU A 60 8.17 -14.03 28.30
N PHE A 61 8.74 -12.96 28.83
CA PHE A 61 10.13 -12.87 29.23
C PHE A 61 10.21 -12.37 30.66
N GLN A 62 10.93 -13.09 31.51
CA GLN A 62 11.19 -12.67 32.86
C GLN A 62 12.61 -13.05 33.27
N THR A 63 13.32 -12.11 33.86
CA THR A 63 14.61 -12.39 34.48
C THR A 63 14.90 -11.41 35.59
N LEU A 64 15.35 -11.94 36.73
CA LEU A 64 16.05 -11.14 37.72
C LEU A 64 17.42 -10.75 37.16
N VAL A 65 17.93 -9.62 37.56
CA VAL A 65 19.23 -9.09 37.12
C VAL A 65 20.03 -8.68 38.35
N ASN A 66 21.28 -9.10 38.41
CA ASN A 66 22.19 -8.60 39.42
C ASN A 66 22.66 -7.19 39.01
N PRO A 67 22.27 -6.14 39.78
CA PRO A 67 22.62 -4.76 39.39
C PRO A 67 24.09 -4.41 39.67
N GLY A 68 24.83 -5.28 40.33
CA GLY A 68 26.22 -5.04 40.74
C GLY A 68 26.40 -3.96 41.81
N ALA A 69 25.32 -3.48 42.40
CA ALA A 69 25.29 -2.48 43.48
C ALA A 69 24.21 -2.83 44.51
N PRO A 70 24.33 -2.40 45.77
CA PRO A 70 23.32 -2.66 46.79
C PRO A 70 21.95 -2.09 46.40
N ILE A 71 20.89 -2.86 46.71
CA ILE A 71 19.50 -2.43 46.47
C ILE A 71 19.06 -1.60 47.70
N PRO A 72 18.60 -0.35 47.52
CA PRO A 72 18.13 0.48 48.61
C PRO A 72 16.99 -0.20 49.38
N ALA A 73 17.02 -0.14 50.71
CA ALA A 73 16.05 -0.83 51.59
C ALA A 73 14.59 -0.48 51.23
N LEU A 74 14.30 0.76 50.87
CA LEU A 74 12.98 1.20 50.45
C LEU A 74 12.53 0.50 49.15
N VAL A 75 13.41 0.32 48.18
CA VAL A 75 13.15 -0.39 46.93
C VAL A 75 12.90 -1.88 47.24
N ALA A 76 13.75 -2.49 48.07
CA ALA A 76 13.60 -3.88 48.45
C ALA A 76 12.24 -4.16 49.15
N VAL A 77 11.77 -3.22 49.99
CA VAL A 77 10.43 -3.32 50.63
C VAL A 77 9.31 -3.18 49.60
N LEU A 78 9.45 -2.30 48.61
CA LEU A 78 8.43 -2.04 47.59
C LEU A 78 8.28 -3.20 46.60
N THR A 79 9.41 -3.69 46.07
CA THR A 79 9.45 -4.68 44.97
C THR A 79 9.58 -6.12 45.48
N GLY A 80 9.94 -6.31 46.75
CA GLY A 80 10.32 -7.61 47.30
C GLY A 80 11.67 -8.14 46.80
N ILE A 81 12.39 -7.37 45.96
CA ILE A 81 13.67 -7.77 45.39
C ILE A 81 14.79 -7.33 46.33
N THR A 82 15.49 -8.28 46.92
CA THR A 82 16.59 -8.06 47.87
C THR A 82 17.94 -8.41 47.22
N ASP A 83 19.05 -7.91 47.79
CA ASP A 83 20.39 -8.28 47.36
C ASP A 83 20.60 -9.82 47.37
N ARG A 84 20.03 -10.50 48.38
CA ARG A 84 20.07 -11.97 48.45
C ARG A 84 19.38 -12.64 47.27
N LEU A 85 18.25 -12.09 46.83
CA LEU A 85 17.46 -12.64 45.73
C LEU A 85 18.20 -12.51 44.40
N VAL A 86 18.89 -11.40 44.17
CA VAL A 86 19.62 -11.14 42.90
C VAL A 86 21.08 -11.60 42.91
N ALA A 87 21.59 -12.07 44.03
CA ALA A 87 23.01 -12.50 44.17
C ALA A 87 23.41 -13.59 43.14
N GLY A 88 22.48 -14.52 42.85
CA GLY A 88 22.68 -15.57 41.84
C GLY A 88 22.10 -15.24 40.45
N ALA A 89 21.51 -14.06 40.25
CA ALA A 89 20.92 -13.67 39.01
C ALA A 89 21.99 -13.29 37.95
N PRO A 90 21.69 -13.43 36.65
CA PRO A 90 22.61 -13.03 35.58
C PRO A 90 22.94 -11.54 35.66
N PRO A 91 24.15 -11.13 35.28
CA PRO A 91 24.48 -9.72 35.12
C PRO A 91 23.70 -9.14 33.94
N LEU A 92 23.54 -7.80 33.94
CA LEU A 92 22.80 -7.09 32.88
C LEU A 92 23.39 -7.33 31.48
N SER A 93 24.71 -7.54 31.38
CA SER A 93 25.40 -7.88 30.11
C SER A 93 24.92 -9.19 29.48
N ALA A 94 24.34 -10.12 30.27
CA ALA A 94 23.76 -11.35 29.77
C ALA A 94 22.24 -11.23 29.56
N ALA A 95 21.53 -10.55 30.47
CA ALA A 95 20.08 -10.40 30.43
C ALA A 95 19.61 -9.46 29.30
N LEU A 96 20.31 -8.35 29.07
CA LEU A 96 19.91 -7.33 28.10
C LEU A 96 19.90 -7.82 26.65
N PRO A 97 20.93 -8.54 26.12
CA PRO A 97 20.88 -9.09 24.78
C PRO A 97 19.72 -10.05 24.58
N ALA A 98 19.38 -10.89 25.55
CA ALA A 98 18.26 -11.82 25.50
C ALA A 98 16.92 -11.06 25.41
N PHE A 99 16.76 -9.99 26.18
CA PHE A 99 15.58 -9.12 26.11
C PHE A 99 15.49 -8.40 24.75
N LEU A 100 16.60 -7.84 24.23
CA LEU A 100 16.61 -7.17 22.94
C LEU A 100 16.25 -8.13 21.78
N GLU A 101 16.70 -9.39 21.87
CA GLU A 101 16.29 -10.43 20.93
C GLU A 101 14.78 -10.75 21.04
N PHE A 102 14.28 -10.90 22.26
CA PHE A 102 12.85 -11.10 22.51
C PHE A 102 12.03 -9.94 21.94
N ALA A 103 12.48 -8.70 22.07
CA ALA A 103 11.78 -7.49 21.62
C ALA A 103 12.02 -7.16 20.14
N ARG A 104 12.84 -7.92 19.42
CA ARG A 104 13.24 -7.61 18.03
C ARG A 104 12.04 -7.43 17.11
N GLY A 105 12.01 -6.29 16.39
CA GLY A 105 10.97 -5.97 15.40
C GLY A 105 9.60 -5.63 15.98
N ALA A 106 9.45 -5.58 17.31
CA ALA A 106 8.21 -5.25 17.98
C ALA A 106 8.15 -3.75 18.37
N VAL A 107 6.93 -3.28 18.59
CA VAL A 107 6.65 -1.99 19.20
C VAL A 107 6.80 -2.15 20.72
N LEU A 108 7.62 -1.35 21.37
CA LEU A 108 7.72 -1.35 22.82
C LEU A 108 6.54 -0.60 23.46
N VAL A 109 5.97 -1.19 24.50
CA VAL A 109 4.89 -0.59 25.28
C VAL A 109 5.30 -0.61 26.74
N ALA A 110 5.12 0.51 27.44
CA ALA A 110 5.29 0.54 28.90
C ALA A 110 4.30 1.53 29.53
N HIS A 111 4.12 1.41 30.85
CA HIS A 111 3.31 2.34 31.61
C HIS A 111 4.18 3.46 32.20
N ASN A 112 4.19 4.64 31.59
CA ASN A 112 5.17 5.72 31.75
C ASN A 112 6.51 5.37 31.08
N ALA A 113 6.41 5.01 29.81
CA ALA A 113 7.49 4.47 28.97
C ALA A 113 8.84 5.23 28.97
N PRO A 114 8.91 6.57 29.19
CA PRO A 114 10.21 7.25 29.31
C PRO A 114 11.10 6.71 30.41
N TYR A 115 10.53 6.13 31.47
CA TYR A 115 11.29 5.51 32.54
C TYR A 115 11.98 4.23 32.06
N ASP A 116 11.21 3.26 31.60
CA ASP A 116 11.73 1.95 31.16
C ASP A 116 12.67 2.06 29.97
N THR A 117 12.26 2.83 28.94
CA THR A 117 13.10 3.04 27.77
C THR A 117 14.37 3.82 28.09
N GLY A 118 14.33 4.71 29.07
CA GLY A 118 15.51 5.43 29.57
C GLY A 118 16.54 4.48 30.19
N PHE A 119 16.09 3.56 31.05
CA PHE A 119 16.95 2.53 31.65
C PHE A 119 17.50 1.56 30.61
N LEU A 120 16.69 1.07 29.68
CA LEU A 120 17.12 0.17 28.61
C LEU A 120 18.16 0.84 27.67
N ARG A 121 17.93 2.10 27.31
CA ARG A 121 18.88 2.87 26.48
C ARG A 121 20.21 3.08 27.19
N ALA A 122 20.19 3.55 28.45
CA ALA A 122 21.40 3.74 29.24
C ALA A 122 22.13 2.40 29.47
N ALA A 123 21.41 1.30 29.61
CA ALA A 123 21.97 -0.03 29.71
C ALA A 123 22.67 -0.45 28.39
N CYS A 124 22.05 -0.20 27.23
CA CYS A 124 22.69 -0.44 25.93
C CYS A 124 23.98 0.37 25.76
N GLU A 125 23.96 1.66 26.08
CA GLU A 125 25.14 2.53 26.02
C GLU A 125 26.26 2.01 26.92
N ARG A 126 25.94 1.64 28.16
CA ARG A 126 26.90 1.13 29.14
C ARG A 126 27.58 -0.18 28.70
N HIS A 127 26.87 -1.02 27.99
CA HIS A 127 27.36 -2.32 27.51
C HIS A 127 27.76 -2.32 26.03
N ALA A 128 27.88 -1.16 25.40
CA ALA A 128 28.23 -1.00 23.98
C ALA A 128 27.34 -1.82 23.03
N LEU A 129 26.06 -1.96 23.37
CA LEU A 129 25.04 -2.59 22.53
C LEU A 129 24.29 -1.53 21.72
N PRO A 130 23.97 -1.78 20.44
CA PRO A 130 23.18 -0.84 19.65
C PRO A 130 21.75 -0.76 20.19
N TRP A 131 21.27 0.45 20.49
CA TRP A 131 19.85 0.65 20.80
C TRP A 131 19.03 0.62 19.49
N PRO A 132 18.01 -0.25 19.37
CA PRO A 132 17.31 -0.45 18.08
C PRO A 132 16.33 0.66 17.69
N GLU A 133 16.27 1.77 18.44
CA GLU A 133 15.32 2.89 18.26
C GLU A 133 13.87 2.43 17.98
N PRO A 134 13.26 1.59 18.82
CA PRO A 134 11.95 1.02 18.58
C PRO A 134 10.86 2.09 18.60
N VAL A 135 9.75 1.84 17.92
CA VAL A 135 8.53 2.61 18.15
C VAL A 135 8.05 2.34 19.57
N VAL A 136 7.70 3.40 20.31
CA VAL A 136 7.29 3.30 21.72
C VAL A 136 5.86 3.83 21.90
N VAL A 137 5.03 3.06 22.61
CA VAL A 137 3.69 3.45 23.05
C VAL A 137 3.68 3.55 24.57
N ASP A 138 3.26 4.71 25.08
CA ASP A 138 3.13 4.97 26.52
C ASP A 138 1.66 4.90 26.95
N THR A 139 1.29 3.84 27.68
CA THR A 139 -0.09 3.62 28.12
C THR A 139 -0.57 4.67 29.13
N ALA A 140 0.30 5.20 30.01
CA ALA A 140 -0.07 6.27 30.92
C ALA A 140 -0.37 7.57 30.17
N ARG A 141 0.39 7.87 29.12
CA ARG A 141 0.17 9.03 28.25
C ARG A 141 -1.11 8.86 27.43
N LEU A 142 -1.33 7.68 26.87
CA LEU A 142 -2.55 7.34 26.13
C LEU A 142 -3.80 7.45 27.03
N ALA A 143 -3.72 6.93 28.26
CA ALA A 143 -4.80 7.01 29.22
C ALA A 143 -5.18 8.45 29.59
N ARG A 144 -4.21 9.38 29.69
CA ARG A 144 -4.49 10.81 29.96
C ARG A 144 -5.35 11.48 28.88
N HIS A 145 -5.40 10.91 27.69
CA HIS A 145 -6.24 11.41 26.58
C HIS A 145 -7.60 10.72 26.51
N LEU A 146 -7.74 9.52 27.04
CA LEU A 146 -8.91 8.65 26.86
C LEU A 146 -9.75 8.45 28.11
N VAL A 147 -9.15 8.62 29.30
CA VAL A 147 -9.81 8.39 30.58
C VAL A 147 -9.98 9.74 31.29
N ASN A 148 -11.23 10.10 31.54
CA ASN A 148 -11.56 11.35 32.22
C ASN A 148 -11.33 11.24 33.75
N ARG A 149 -11.24 12.41 34.43
CA ARG A 149 -11.07 12.46 35.88
C ARG A 149 -12.24 11.85 36.66
N ASP A 150 -13.42 11.85 36.06
CA ASP A 150 -14.64 11.27 36.65
C ASP A 150 -14.60 9.74 36.59
N GLU A 151 -13.87 9.13 35.64
CA GLU A 151 -13.69 7.69 35.52
C GLU A 151 -12.55 7.16 36.42
N ALA A 152 -11.45 7.93 36.53
CA ALA A 152 -10.29 7.54 37.32
C ALA A 152 -9.65 8.75 38.01
N ARG A 153 -9.43 8.65 39.32
CA ARG A 153 -8.78 9.72 40.13
C ARG A 153 -7.35 10.03 39.69
N ASN A 154 -6.67 9.09 39.06
CA ASN A 154 -5.32 9.23 38.48
C ASN A 154 -5.10 8.18 37.42
N HIS A 155 -3.95 8.26 36.72
CA HIS A 155 -3.60 7.35 35.62
C HIS A 155 -2.44 6.41 36.02
N LYS A 156 -2.33 6.01 37.28
CA LYS A 156 -1.39 4.99 37.71
C LYS A 156 -1.84 3.60 37.26
N LEU A 157 -0.91 2.67 37.04
CA LEU A 157 -1.20 1.34 36.52
C LEU A 157 -2.28 0.63 37.35
N ALA A 158 -2.14 0.60 38.69
CA ALA A 158 -3.12 -0.03 39.58
C ALA A 158 -4.53 0.57 39.45
N THR A 159 -4.64 1.88 39.27
CA THR A 159 -5.94 2.56 39.09
C THR A 159 -6.57 2.20 37.72
N LEU A 160 -5.79 2.16 36.65
CA LEU A 160 -6.27 1.80 35.32
C LEU A 160 -6.56 0.31 35.22
N ALA A 161 -5.75 -0.55 35.83
CA ALA A 161 -6.01 -1.98 35.92
C ALA A 161 -7.35 -2.27 36.61
N ALA A 162 -7.64 -1.60 37.72
CA ALA A 162 -8.94 -1.70 38.41
C ALA A 162 -10.10 -1.15 37.54
N LEU A 163 -9.92 0.02 36.87
CA LEU A 163 -10.93 0.62 36.00
C LEU A 163 -11.31 -0.32 34.84
N PHE A 164 -10.33 -0.97 34.23
CA PHE A 164 -10.53 -1.86 33.07
C PHE A 164 -10.73 -3.32 33.49
N SER A 165 -10.98 -3.58 34.77
CA SER A 165 -11.23 -4.93 35.29
C SER A 165 -10.15 -5.95 34.90
N SER A 166 -8.87 -5.53 34.95
CA SER A 166 -7.75 -6.42 34.69
C SER A 166 -7.79 -7.62 35.64
N PRO A 167 -7.64 -8.86 35.15
CA PRO A 167 -7.55 -10.05 36.02
C PRO A 167 -6.21 -10.10 36.77
N VAL A 168 -5.27 -9.23 36.45
CA VAL A 168 -3.95 -9.13 37.07
C VAL A 168 -3.87 -7.84 37.86
N THR A 169 -3.56 -7.95 39.14
CA THR A 169 -3.33 -6.81 40.04
C THR A 169 -1.83 -6.49 40.05
N PRO A 170 -1.41 -5.26 39.73
CA PRO A 170 -0.01 -4.84 39.85
C PRO A 170 0.52 -4.99 41.27
N ASP A 171 1.73 -5.53 41.43
CA ASP A 171 2.34 -5.83 42.73
C ASP A 171 3.82 -5.42 42.82
N HIS A 172 4.28 -4.58 41.91
CA HIS A 172 5.69 -4.17 41.77
C HIS A 172 6.63 -5.34 41.46
N ARG A 173 6.18 -6.27 40.63
CA ARG A 173 7.00 -7.28 40.00
C ARG A 173 6.89 -7.09 38.49
N ALA A 174 8.03 -6.99 37.83
CA ALA A 174 8.09 -6.57 36.44
C ALA A 174 7.19 -7.39 35.51
N LEU A 175 7.13 -8.72 35.61
CA LEU A 175 6.24 -9.51 34.75
C LEU A 175 4.76 -9.33 35.09
N THR A 176 4.43 -9.22 36.40
CA THR A 176 3.04 -8.98 36.83
C THR A 176 2.54 -7.63 36.31
N ASP A 177 3.36 -6.59 36.43
CA ASP A 177 3.04 -5.24 36.02
C ASP A 177 2.97 -5.13 34.47
N ALA A 178 3.85 -5.85 33.73
CA ALA A 178 3.76 -5.99 32.30
C ALA A 178 2.45 -6.68 31.88
N ARG A 179 2.01 -7.76 32.55
CA ARG A 179 0.73 -8.43 32.29
C ARG A 179 -0.46 -7.51 32.54
N ALA A 180 -0.48 -6.78 33.65
CA ALA A 180 -1.51 -5.79 33.95
C ALA A 180 -1.53 -4.68 32.87
N THR A 181 -0.35 -4.25 32.42
CA THR A 181 -0.20 -3.25 31.36
C THR A 181 -0.72 -3.75 30.00
N VAL A 182 -0.63 -5.07 29.68
CA VAL A 182 -1.27 -5.66 28.50
C VAL A 182 -2.78 -5.45 28.52
N HIS A 183 -3.44 -5.72 29.65
CA HIS A 183 -4.89 -5.51 29.79
C HIS A 183 -5.27 -4.04 29.65
N VAL A 184 -4.50 -3.14 30.24
CA VAL A 184 -4.68 -1.70 30.10
C VAL A 184 -4.48 -1.26 28.66
N LEU A 185 -3.45 -1.77 27.96
CA LEU A 185 -3.21 -1.49 26.54
C LEU A 185 -4.40 -1.91 25.67
N HIS A 186 -4.90 -3.13 25.85
CA HIS A 186 -6.03 -3.64 25.05
C HIS A 186 -7.29 -2.80 25.27
N ALA A 187 -7.62 -2.46 26.51
CA ALA A 187 -8.77 -1.59 26.82
C ALA A 187 -8.62 -0.17 26.24
N LEU A 188 -7.41 0.39 26.24
CA LEU A 188 -7.14 1.68 25.64
C LEU A 188 -7.20 1.60 24.10
N VAL A 189 -6.69 0.52 23.50
CA VAL A 189 -6.78 0.28 22.05
C VAL A 189 -8.24 0.10 21.62
N GLU A 190 -9.06 -0.59 22.37
CA GLU A 190 -10.49 -0.70 22.12
C GLU A 190 -11.18 0.68 22.17
N ARG A 191 -10.86 1.49 23.18
CA ARG A 191 -11.42 2.86 23.29
C ARG A 191 -11.01 3.76 22.14
N VAL A 192 -9.74 3.73 21.69
CA VAL A 192 -9.31 4.51 20.52
C VAL A 192 -9.87 3.94 19.23
N GLY A 193 -10.09 2.64 19.13
CA GLY A 193 -10.74 1.99 18.01
C GLY A 193 -12.14 2.56 17.76
N ASN A 194 -12.91 2.79 18.82
CA ASN A 194 -14.22 3.48 18.76
C ASN A 194 -14.12 4.95 18.33
N LEU A 195 -12.92 5.56 18.39
CA LEU A 195 -12.62 6.90 17.90
C LEU A 195 -12.01 6.90 16.49
N GLY A 196 -11.95 5.74 15.84
CA GLY A 196 -11.47 5.58 14.46
C GLY A 196 -9.95 5.39 14.32
N VAL A 197 -9.22 5.14 15.40
CA VAL A 197 -7.78 4.79 15.38
C VAL A 197 -7.64 3.30 15.08
N GLN A 198 -7.10 2.95 13.93
CA GLN A 198 -6.99 1.56 13.47
C GLN A 198 -5.55 1.14 13.15
N SER A 199 -4.62 2.10 13.08
CA SER A 199 -3.22 1.84 12.74
C SER A 199 -2.25 2.25 13.86
N LEU A 200 -1.03 1.69 13.83
CA LEU A 200 0.05 2.01 14.75
C LEU A 200 0.43 3.50 14.69
N GLU A 201 0.48 4.04 13.47
CA GLU A 201 0.84 5.44 13.22
C GLU A 201 -0.20 6.38 13.83
N GLU A 202 -1.47 6.03 13.75
CA GLU A 202 -2.56 6.75 14.39
C GLU A 202 -2.49 6.65 15.92
N LEU A 203 -2.22 5.46 16.47
CA LEU A 203 -2.08 5.22 17.91
C LEU A 203 -0.93 6.03 18.51
N THR A 204 0.25 5.98 17.90
CA THR A 204 1.45 6.69 18.39
C THR A 204 1.27 8.19 18.35
N SER A 205 0.55 8.71 17.36
CA SER A 205 0.30 10.13 17.22
C SER A 205 -0.88 10.62 18.06
N TYR A 206 -1.83 9.76 18.43
CA TYR A 206 -2.93 10.11 19.32
C TYR A 206 -2.45 10.65 20.69
N SER A 207 -1.28 10.24 21.12
CA SER A 207 -0.66 10.67 22.38
C SER A 207 0.13 11.98 22.29
N SER A 208 0.29 12.64 21.11
CA SER A 208 1.08 13.86 20.96
C SER A 208 0.27 15.16 21.16
N ARG A 209 0.90 16.29 21.48
CA ARG A 209 0.21 17.58 21.72
C ARG A 209 -0.28 18.18 20.40
N VAL A 210 -1.60 18.48 20.33
CA VAL A 210 -2.24 19.18 19.20
C VAL A 210 -2.19 20.70 19.41
N PRO A 211 -1.80 21.50 18.39
CA PRO A 211 -1.87 22.96 18.46
C PRO A 211 -3.30 23.44 18.80
N PRO A 212 -3.45 24.49 19.60
CA PRO A 212 -4.77 25.01 20.01
C PRO A 212 -5.69 25.37 18.84
N GLU A 213 -5.13 25.88 17.75
CA GLU A 213 -5.87 26.24 16.53
C GLU A 213 -6.45 25.02 15.82
N THR A 214 -5.69 23.95 15.70
CA THR A 214 -6.16 22.68 15.13
C THR A 214 -7.27 22.07 15.99
N ARG A 215 -7.15 22.18 17.32
CA ARG A 215 -8.17 21.69 18.26
C ARG A 215 -9.50 22.44 18.11
N ARG A 216 -9.48 23.76 17.89
CA ARG A 216 -10.70 24.58 17.68
C ARG A 216 -11.47 24.14 16.42
N LYS A 217 -10.77 23.70 15.37
CA LYS A 217 -11.39 23.26 14.11
C LYS A 217 -12.02 21.87 14.18
N ARG A 218 -11.94 21.17 15.31
CA ARG A 218 -12.57 19.85 15.51
C ARG A 218 -14.09 19.92 15.31
N THR A 219 -14.71 21.04 15.59
CA THR A 219 -16.15 21.28 15.35
C THR A 219 -16.56 21.11 13.89
N LEU A 220 -15.63 21.25 12.93
CA LEU A 220 -15.91 21.00 11.51
C LEU A 220 -16.31 19.54 11.21
N ALA A 221 -16.11 18.64 12.16
CA ALA A 221 -16.49 17.23 12.03
C ALA A 221 -17.79 16.87 12.74
N ASP A 222 -18.41 17.78 13.51
CA ASP A 222 -19.51 17.42 14.42
C ASP A 222 -20.81 17.05 13.67
N ASP A 223 -21.10 17.74 12.55
CA ASP A 223 -22.29 17.53 11.73
C ASP A 223 -22.07 16.54 10.57
N LEU A 224 -20.88 15.92 10.49
CA LEU A 224 -20.59 14.96 9.42
C LEU A 224 -21.28 13.62 9.66
N PRO A 225 -21.71 12.93 8.59
CA PRO A 225 -22.38 11.63 8.70
C PRO A 225 -21.41 10.52 9.14
N ASN A 226 -21.92 9.57 9.94
CA ASN A 226 -21.27 8.30 10.22
C ASN A 226 -21.63 7.30 9.10
N ALA A 227 -21.09 7.51 7.92
CA ALA A 227 -21.39 6.74 6.72
C ALA A 227 -20.16 6.66 5.80
N PRO A 228 -20.07 5.64 4.94
CA PRO A 228 -19.02 5.59 3.93
C PRO A 228 -19.17 6.70 2.90
N GLY A 229 -18.08 7.21 2.40
CA GLY A 229 -18.10 8.24 1.36
C GLY A 229 -16.82 9.03 1.22
N VAL A 230 -16.96 10.17 0.53
CA VAL A 230 -15.89 11.12 0.26
C VAL A 230 -16.09 12.35 1.15
N TYR A 231 -14.99 12.94 1.59
CA TYR A 231 -14.98 14.23 2.27
C TYR A 231 -14.02 15.18 1.57
N MET A 232 -14.43 16.46 1.49
CA MET A 232 -13.62 17.51 0.89
C MET A 232 -13.37 18.62 1.91
N PHE A 233 -12.10 18.86 2.26
CA PHE A 233 -11.73 20.07 2.97
C PHE A 233 -11.76 21.25 1.99
N VAL A 234 -12.44 22.32 2.34
CA VAL A 234 -12.56 23.52 1.51
C VAL A 234 -12.08 24.76 2.26
N ASP A 235 -11.54 25.73 1.51
CA ASP A 235 -11.16 27.04 2.05
C ASP A 235 -12.39 27.96 2.25
N GLU A 236 -12.16 29.20 2.73
CA GLU A 236 -13.20 30.23 2.93
C GLU A 236 -13.96 30.58 1.65
N ARG A 237 -13.36 30.38 0.48
CA ARG A 237 -13.96 30.60 -0.84
C ARG A 237 -14.67 29.35 -1.37
N GLY A 238 -14.72 28.27 -0.61
CA GLY A 238 -15.32 27.00 -0.99
C GLY A 238 -14.50 26.17 -1.98
N ARG A 239 -13.22 26.51 -2.22
CA ARG A 239 -12.34 25.75 -3.14
C ARG A 239 -11.80 24.52 -2.43
N PRO A 240 -11.86 23.33 -3.05
CA PRO A 240 -11.32 22.10 -2.50
C PRO A 240 -9.81 22.20 -2.26
N LEU A 241 -9.41 21.98 -1.02
CA LEU A 241 -8.00 21.87 -0.59
C LEU A 241 -7.52 20.44 -0.65
N TYR A 242 -8.35 19.50 -0.21
CA TYR A 242 -8.05 18.07 -0.14
C TYR A 242 -9.34 17.27 -0.29
N VAL A 243 -9.24 16.14 -0.98
CA VAL A 243 -10.31 15.14 -1.12
C VAL A 243 -9.79 13.82 -0.56
N GLY A 244 -10.62 13.11 0.20
CA GLY A 244 -10.29 11.79 0.74
C GLY A 244 -11.53 10.94 0.96
N THR A 245 -11.34 9.64 1.13
CA THR A 245 -12.40 8.66 1.38
C THR A 245 -12.34 8.07 2.78
N SER A 246 -13.48 7.56 3.25
CA SER A 246 -13.57 6.78 4.47
C SER A 246 -14.77 5.86 4.45
N VAL A 247 -14.71 4.80 5.23
CA VAL A 247 -15.87 3.95 5.60
C VAL A 247 -16.76 4.65 6.65
N ASP A 248 -16.20 5.61 7.39
CA ASP A 248 -16.90 6.53 8.30
C ASP A 248 -16.29 7.92 8.17
N ILE A 249 -17.01 8.82 7.51
CA ILE A 249 -16.55 10.17 7.21
C ILE A 249 -16.26 10.96 8.50
N ARG A 250 -17.17 10.92 9.50
CA ARG A 250 -17.03 11.70 10.74
C ARG A 250 -15.78 11.27 11.51
N SER A 251 -15.62 9.99 11.75
CA SER A 251 -14.47 9.44 12.47
C SER A 251 -13.16 9.80 11.77
N ARG A 252 -13.11 9.65 10.45
CA ARG A 252 -11.92 9.98 9.66
C ARG A 252 -11.59 11.46 9.69
N VAL A 253 -12.55 12.34 9.50
CA VAL A 253 -12.32 13.79 9.53
C VAL A 253 -11.88 14.25 10.92
N ARG A 254 -12.45 13.69 12.00
CA ARG A 254 -12.00 13.96 13.37
C ARG A 254 -10.53 13.62 13.59
N SER A 255 -10.00 12.58 12.93
CA SER A 255 -8.61 12.19 13.07
C SER A 255 -7.61 13.26 12.59
N TYR A 256 -7.97 14.11 11.63
CA TYR A 256 -7.12 15.23 11.18
C TYR A 256 -6.95 16.34 12.23
N PHE A 257 -7.86 16.46 13.17
CA PHE A 257 -7.82 17.45 14.26
C PHE A 257 -7.22 16.90 15.55
N THR A 258 -6.75 15.66 15.51
CA THR A 258 -6.05 15.03 16.62
C THR A 258 -4.53 15.05 16.38
N ALA A 259 -3.77 14.68 17.39
CA ALA A 259 -2.32 14.55 17.27
C ALA A 259 -1.87 13.40 16.32
N ALA A 260 -2.82 12.61 15.80
CA ALA A 260 -2.57 11.56 14.83
C ALA A 260 -2.01 12.09 13.49
N GLU A 261 -2.27 13.32 13.13
CA GLU A 261 -1.79 13.89 11.88
C GLU A 261 -0.40 14.51 12.05
N LYS A 262 0.65 13.77 11.69
CA LYS A 262 2.06 14.23 11.73
C LYS A 262 2.56 14.85 10.43
N ARG A 263 1.81 14.68 9.33
CA ARG A 263 2.23 15.21 8.04
C ARG A 263 2.08 16.73 8.04
N THR A 264 3.20 17.46 8.06
CA THR A 264 3.24 18.93 8.07
C THR A 264 2.29 19.54 7.04
N ARG A 265 2.20 18.94 5.86
CA ARG A 265 1.32 19.39 4.78
C ARG A 265 -0.18 19.23 5.11
N MET A 266 -0.56 18.20 5.86
CA MET A 266 -1.95 18.03 6.30
C MET A 266 -2.28 18.99 7.45
N THR A 267 -1.34 19.27 8.34
CA THR A 267 -1.50 20.30 9.37
C THR A 267 -1.71 21.68 8.73
N GLU A 268 -0.95 22.01 7.69
CA GLU A 268 -1.14 23.24 6.90
C GLU A 268 -2.52 23.27 6.21
N MET A 269 -2.93 22.17 5.58
CA MET A 269 -4.25 22.04 4.97
C MET A 269 -5.37 22.27 6.00
N VAL A 270 -5.27 21.65 7.18
CA VAL A 270 -6.22 21.82 8.28
C VAL A 270 -6.26 23.28 8.76
N ALA A 271 -5.11 23.97 8.83
CA ALA A 271 -5.06 25.38 9.19
C ALA A 271 -5.81 26.28 8.20
N LEU A 272 -5.81 25.94 6.91
CA LEU A 272 -6.50 26.68 5.85
C LEU A 272 -7.98 26.28 5.68
N ALA A 273 -8.37 25.10 6.16
CA ALA A 273 -9.73 24.59 5.99
C ALA A 273 -10.76 25.44 6.75
N ALA A 274 -11.81 25.86 6.07
CA ALA A 274 -12.95 26.58 6.65
C ALA A 274 -14.17 25.67 6.84
N ALA A 275 -14.34 24.64 6.00
CA ALA A 275 -15.43 23.68 6.10
C ALA A 275 -15.01 22.28 5.57
N VAL A 276 -15.84 21.30 5.88
CA VAL A 276 -15.73 19.94 5.30
C VAL A 276 -17.07 19.61 4.64
N ARG A 277 -17.02 19.24 3.36
CA ARG A 277 -18.19 18.82 2.59
C ARG A 277 -18.20 17.30 2.44
N PRO A 278 -19.18 16.58 3.00
CA PRO A 278 -19.31 15.15 2.82
C PRO A 278 -20.08 14.80 1.54
N VAL A 279 -19.73 13.68 0.92
CA VAL A 279 -20.49 13.03 -0.14
C VAL A 279 -20.69 11.58 0.30
N VAL A 280 -21.88 11.25 0.79
CA VAL A 280 -22.20 9.89 1.22
C VAL A 280 -22.29 8.97 0.00
N CYS A 281 -21.71 7.79 0.09
CA CYS A 281 -21.69 6.76 -0.94
C CYS A 281 -22.33 5.47 -0.44
N ALA A 282 -23.00 4.74 -1.32
CA ALA A 282 -23.62 3.47 -0.97
C ALA A 282 -22.58 2.40 -0.62
N THR A 283 -21.40 2.46 -1.27
CA THR A 283 -20.36 1.44 -1.12
C THR A 283 -18.96 2.07 -1.03
N PRO A 284 -17.98 1.36 -0.44
CA PRO A 284 -16.58 1.81 -0.44
C PRO A 284 -15.99 1.94 -1.85
N LEU A 285 -16.43 1.10 -2.79
CA LEU A 285 -16.01 1.19 -4.19
C LEU A 285 -16.47 2.52 -4.82
N GLU A 286 -17.74 2.88 -4.61
CA GLU A 286 -18.26 4.17 -5.08
C GLU A 286 -17.48 5.34 -4.50
N ALA A 287 -17.20 5.30 -3.19
CA ALA A 287 -16.40 6.33 -2.53
C ALA A 287 -15.02 6.47 -3.17
N SER A 288 -14.33 5.35 -3.43
CA SER A 288 -13.01 5.36 -4.07
C SER A 288 -13.03 5.94 -5.49
N VAL A 289 -14.05 5.60 -6.27
CA VAL A 289 -14.20 6.15 -7.64
C VAL A 289 -14.58 7.64 -7.61
N ARG A 290 -15.47 8.04 -6.72
CA ARG A 290 -15.86 9.46 -6.56
C ARG A 290 -14.67 10.32 -6.11
N GLU A 291 -13.82 9.80 -5.22
CA GLU A 291 -12.59 10.48 -4.83
C GLU A 291 -11.70 10.77 -6.05
N LEU A 292 -11.42 9.75 -6.88
CA LEU A 292 -10.62 9.91 -8.10
C LEU A 292 -11.21 10.96 -9.05
N ARG A 293 -12.53 10.93 -9.26
CA ARG A 293 -13.23 11.87 -10.14
C ARG A 293 -13.14 13.30 -9.59
N LEU A 294 -13.38 13.50 -8.28
CA LEU A 294 -13.30 14.81 -7.63
C LEU A 294 -11.86 15.37 -7.59
N ILE A 295 -10.86 14.49 -7.40
CA ILE A 295 -9.45 14.90 -7.48
C ILE A 295 -9.10 15.39 -8.89
N THR A 296 -9.56 14.66 -9.92
CA THR A 296 -9.32 15.03 -11.32
C THR A 296 -10.03 16.35 -11.67
N GLU A 297 -11.28 16.52 -11.24
CA GLU A 297 -12.10 17.70 -11.51
C GLU A 297 -11.54 18.97 -10.87
N HIS A 298 -11.19 18.88 -9.58
CA HIS A 298 -10.82 20.06 -8.79
C HIS A 298 -9.31 20.27 -8.66
N ALA A 299 -8.48 19.27 -8.99
CA ALA A 299 -7.02 19.27 -8.85
C ALA A 299 -6.55 19.85 -7.50
N PRO A 300 -7.06 19.36 -6.32
CA PRO A 300 -6.85 19.99 -5.03
C PRO A 300 -5.36 20.06 -4.68
N PRO A 301 -4.87 21.18 -4.10
CA PRO A 301 -3.43 21.39 -3.90
C PRO A 301 -2.78 20.38 -2.95
N TYR A 302 -3.52 19.82 -2.00
CA TYR A 302 -3.00 18.88 -1.02
C TYR A 302 -3.09 17.41 -1.43
N ASN A 303 -3.83 17.05 -2.50
CA ASN A 303 -3.72 15.74 -3.14
C ASN A 303 -2.47 15.70 -4.02
N ARG A 304 -1.72 14.59 -4.00
CA ARG A 304 -0.52 14.40 -4.84
C ARG A 304 -0.78 13.51 -6.04
N ARG A 305 -1.63 12.49 -5.88
CA ARG A 305 -1.98 11.51 -6.92
C ARG A 305 -3.20 11.96 -7.71
N SER A 306 -3.38 11.36 -8.86
CA SER A 306 -4.60 11.42 -9.69
C SER A 306 -5.02 12.82 -10.15
N ARG A 307 -4.16 13.84 -9.95
CA ARG A 307 -4.46 15.22 -10.34
C ARG A 307 -4.34 15.48 -11.84
N PHE A 308 -3.42 14.78 -12.50
CA PHE A 308 -3.06 15.03 -13.91
C PHE A 308 -2.88 13.69 -14.64
N PRO A 309 -3.94 12.90 -14.79
CA PRO A 309 -3.87 11.59 -15.43
C PRO A 309 -3.44 11.65 -16.90
N GLU A 310 -3.76 12.76 -17.57
CA GLU A 310 -3.42 13.02 -18.96
C GLU A 310 -1.91 13.15 -19.21
N ARG A 311 -1.10 13.29 -18.17
CA ARG A 311 0.37 13.40 -18.27
C ARG A 311 1.09 12.06 -18.22
N ALA A 312 0.36 10.98 -17.97
CA ALA A 312 0.95 9.65 -17.89
C ALA A 312 1.53 9.21 -19.25
N PRO A 313 2.76 8.68 -19.27
CA PRO A 313 3.36 8.19 -20.52
C PRO A 313 2.74 6.87 -20.98
N TRP A 314 2.70 6.67 -22.31
CA TRP A 314 2.27 5.45 -22.99
C TRP A 314 3.32 5.04 -24.01
N VAL A 315 3.48 3.74 -24.24
CA VAL A 315 4.22 3.22 -25.40
C VAL A 315 3.23 2.97 -26.52
N LYS A 316 3.51 3.55 -27.67
CA LYS A 316 2.73 3.46 -28.90
C LYS A 316 3.54 2.72 -29.96
N LEU A 317 2.95 1.73 -30.61
CA LEU A 317 3.42 1.19 -31.87
C LEU A 317 2.69 1.95 -33.00
N THR A 318 3.42 2.81 -33.73
CA THR A 318 2.83 3.78 -34.66
C THR A 318 2.14 3.13 -35.87
N GLN A 319 1.24 3.88 -36.51
CA GLN A 319 0.53 3.45 -37.71
C GLN A 319 1.14 4.18 -38.92
N GLU A 320 2.03 3.51 -39.64
CA GLU A 320 2.75 4.01 -40.83
C GLU A 320 3.31 2.83 -41.64
N ALA A 321 3.89 3.05 -42.81
CA ALA A 321 4.42 1.98 -43.66
C ALA A 321 5.45 1.09 -42.94
N PHE A 322 6.31 1.72 -42.15
CA PHE A 322 7.26 1.03 -41.26
C PHE A 322 7.05 1.52 -39.83
N PRO A 323 6.11 0.91 -39.06
CA PRO A 323 5.81 1.29 -37.69
C PRO A 323 7.03 1.27 -36.78
N ARG A 324 7.02 2.14 -35.76
CA ARG A 324 8.06 2.22 -34.72
C ARG A 324 7.45 2.40 -33.34
N LEU A 325 8.24 2.15 -32.31
CA LEU A 325 7.85 2.46 -30.96
C LEU A 325 8.06 3.95 -30.64
N SER A 326 7.13 4.54 -29.92
CA SER A 326 7.18 5.93 -29.48
C SER A 326 6.57 6.08 -28.10
N VAL A 327 7.17 6.90 -27.24
CA VAL A 327 6.57 7.28 -25.95
C VAL A 327 5.71 8.52 -26.17
N VAL A 328 4.42 8.40 -25.84
CA VAL A 328 3.42 9.47 -26.02
C VAL A 328 2.66 9.70 -24.72
N ARG A 329 1.94 10.83 -24.59
CA ARG A 329 1.12 11.15 -23.42
C ARG A 329 -0.37 10.99 -23.65
N GLN A 330 -0.78 10.69 -24.87
CA GLN A 330 -2.19 10.53 -25.23
C GLN A 330 -2.38 9.29 -26.10
N VAL A 331 -3.41 8.53 -25.80
CA VAL A 331 -3.94 7.50 -26.68
C VAL A 331 -4.91 8.15 -27.67
N ARG A 332 -4.80 7.79 -28.95
CA ARG A 332 -5.62 8.35 -30.03
C ARG A 332 -6.35 7.25 -30.81
N PRO A 333 -7.50 7.55 -31.44
CA PRO A 333 -8.22 6.60 -32.29
C PRO A 333 -7.56 6.50 -33.68
N ASP A 334 -6.29 6.14 -33.73
CA ASP A 334 -5.47 6.12 -34.95
C ASP A 334 -5.07 4.70 -35.39
N GLY A 335 -5.70 3.66 -34.81
CA GLY A 335 -5.43 2.26 -35.12
C GLY A 335 -4.07 1.73 -34.62
N ALA A 336 -3.29 2.56 -33.91
CA ALA A 336 -2.03 2.15 -33.30
C ALA A 336 -2.26 1.26 -32.06
N ALA A 337 -1.29 0.42 -31.72
CA ALA A 337 -1.31 -0.32 -30.48
C ALA A 337 -0.66 0.50 -29.36
N TYR A 338 -1.22 0.37 -28.16
CA TYR A 338 -0.76 1.09 -26.97
C TYR A 338 -0.65 0.16 -25.76
N ILE A 339 0.40 0.35 -24.96
CA ILE A 339 0.49 -0.20 -23.59
C ILE A 339 0.82 0.90 -22.59
N GLY A 340 0.31 0.79 -21.38
CA GLY A 340 0.45 1.79 -20.32
C GLY A 340 -0.85 1.91 -19.51
N PRO A 341 -1.04 3.03 -18.78
CA PRO A 341 -0.08 4.12 -18.57
C PRO A 341 1.11 3.71 -17.69
N PHE A 342 2.24 4.37 -17.89
CA PHE A 342 3.41 4.23 -17.04
C PHE A 342 3.45 5.34 -15.99
N ALA A 343 4.01 5.04 -14.81
CA ALA A 343 4.17 6.05 -13.77
C ALA A 343 5.20 7.13 -14.15
N ARG A 344 6.23 6.76 -14.95
CA ARG A 344 7.31 7.65 -15.40
C ARG A 344 7.73 7.30 -16.81
N ALA A 345 8.24 8.30 -17.54
CA ALA A 345 8.77 8.12 -18.90
C ALA A 345 9.95 7.14 -18.96
N GLU A 346 10.77 7.07 -17.90
CA GLU A 346 11.85 6.12 -17.79
C GLU A 346 11.36 4.66 -17.87
N GLN A 347 10.29 4.34 -17.17
CA GLN A 347 9.68 2.99 -17.23
C GLN A 347 9.12 2.66 -18.61
N ALA A 348 8.54 3.65 -19.29
CA ALA A 348 8.12 3.49 -20.68
C ALA A 348 9.33 3.22 -21.60
N GLY A 349 10.46 3.90 -21.37
CA GLY A 349 11.72 3.65 -22.07
C GLY A 349 12.25 2.22 -21.85
N LEU A 350 12.16 1.67 -20.63
CA LEU A 350 12.53 0.28 -20.37
C LEU A 350 11.65 -0.72 -21.14
N ALA A 351 10.34 -0.48 -21.21
CA ALA A 351 9.43 -1.32 -22.00
C ALA A 351 9.70 -1.24 -23.50
N VAL A 352 10.03 -0.05 -24.02
CA VAL A 352 10.49 0.14 -25.41
C VAL A 352 11.76 -0.66 -25.67
N ALA A 353 12.74 -0.59 -24.74
CA ALA A 353 13.98 -1.35 -24.87
C ALA A 353 13.75 -2.87 -24.83
N ALA A 354 12.78 -3.37 -24.03
CA ALA A 354 12.38 -4.77 -24.05
C ALA A 354 11.84 -5.22 -25.41
N LEU A 355 10.96 -4.42 -26.00
CA LEU A 355 10.39 -4.70 -27.33
C LEU A 355 11.47 -4.64 -28.43
N HIS A 356 12.42 -3.71 -28.35
CA HIS A 356 13.55 -3.66 -29.30
C HIS A 356 14.58 -4.79 -29.13
N GLU A 357 14.65 -5.41 -27.95
CA GLU A 357 15.48 -6.60 -27.73
C GLU A 357 14.84 -7.83 -28.37
N ALA A 358 13.50 -7.92 -28.34
CA ALA A 358 12.75 -9.05 -28.90
C ALA A 358 12.50 -8.93 -30.42
N PHE A 359 12.28 -7.71 -30.90
CA PHE A 359 11.85 -7.46 -32.27
C PHE A 359 12.77 -6.47 -33.00
N LEU A 360 13.12 -6.78 -34.26
CA LEU A 360 13.93 -5.93 -35.10
C LEU A 360 13.15 -4.70 -35.64
N LEU A 361 12.49 -3.97 -34.74
CA LEU A 361 11.79 -2.74 -35.07
C LEU A 361 12.78 -1.59 -35.24
N ARG A 362 12.53 -0.74 -36.24
CA ARG A 362 13.34 0.47 -36.47
C ARG A 362 13.26 1.43 -35.28
N GLN A 363 14.36 2.10 -34.96
CA GLN A 363 14.46 3.04 -33.84
C GLN A 363 14.55 4.51 -34.32
N CYS A 364 14.77 4.74 -35.60
CA CYS A 364 14.82 6.10 -36.18
C CYS A 364 13.45 6.80 -36.09
N THR A 365 13.47 8.12 -35.89
CA THR A 365 12.26 8.92 -35.64
C THR A 365 11.63 9.46 -36.91
N SER A 366 12.42 9.58 -38.02
CA SER A 366 11.92 10.04 -39.30
C SER A 366 10.89 9.07 -39.89
N ARG A 367 9.89 9.60 -40.59
CA ARG A 367 8.94 8.79 -41.34
C ARG A 367 9.64 8.21 -42.57
N LEU A 368 9.55 6.90 -42.75
CA LEU A 368 10.15 6.22 -43.90
C LEU A 368 9.13 6.07 -45.03
N PRO A 369 9.51 6.41 -46.28
CA PRO A 369 8.69 6.12 -47.46
C PRO A 369 8.71 4.61 -47.74
N ARG A 370 7.69 4.12 -48.49
CA ARG A 370 7.62 2.71 -48.91
C ARG A 370 8.76 2.31 -49.85
N THR A 371 9.17 3.23 -50.68
CA THR A 371 10.32 3.05 -51.60
C THR A 371 11.49 3.86 -51.03
N PRO A 372 12.63 3.22 -50.76
CA PRO A 372 13.82 3.93 -50.31
C PRO A 372 14.27 4.99 -51.30
N PRO A 373 14.67 6.19 -50.86
CA PRO A 373 15.21 7.20 -51.76
C PRO A 373 16.57 6.77 -52.37
N ALA A 374 16.86 7.22 -53.56
CA ALA A 374 18.16 6.98 -54.20
C ALA A 374 19.29 7.52 -53.30
N GLY A 375 20.32 6.73 -53.07
CA GLY A 375 21.45 7.12 -52.23
C GLY A 375 21.20 7.01 -50.71
N ALA A 376 20.10 6.44 -50.26
CA ALA A 376 19.87 6.13 -48.83
C ALA A 376 21.00 5.26 -48.30
N ARG A 377 21.46 5.56 -47.09
CA ARG A 377 22.50 4.79 -46.37
C ARG A 377 21.93 4.13 -45.11
N ALA A 378 22.39 2.91 -44.85
CA ALA A 378 22.08 2.23 -43.60
C ALA A 378 22.74 2.97 -42.42
N CYS A 379 22.09 2.92 -41.26
CA CYS A 379 22.66 3.45 -40.01
C CYS A 379 23.38 2.36 -39.24
N LEU A 380 24.14 2.76 -38.20
CA LEU A 380 24.89 1.85 -37.34
C LEU A 380 24.01 0.71 -36.75
N LEU A 381 22.75 0.97 -36.47
CA LEU A 381 21.85 -0.08 -35.95
C LEU A 381 21.60 -1.21 -36.93
N ALA A 382 21.65 -0.91 -38.25
CA ALA A 382 21.57 -1.93 -39.27
C ALA A 382 22.87 -2.73 -39.37
N GLU A 383 24.03 -2.05 -39.28
CA GLU A 383 25.36 -2.70 -39.32
C GLU A 383 25.58 -3.67 -38.16
N ILE A 384 25.09 -3.33 -36.98
CA ILE A 384 25.19 -4.20 -35.77
C ILE A 384 24.01 -5.17 -35.65
N GLY A 385 23.17 -5.35 -36.66
CA GLY A 385 22.07 -6.31 -36.69
C GLY A 385 20.88 -5.97 -35.78
N ARG A 386 20.76 -4.71 -35.33
CA ARG A 386 19.66 -4.27 -34.45
C ARG A 386 18.49 -3.61 -35.20
N CYS A 387 18.54 -3.59 -36.53
CA CYS A 387 17.49 -3.08 -37.40
C CYS A 387 17.58 -3.81 -38.76
N GLY A 388 16.44 -4.21 -39.31
CA GLY A 388 16.37 -4.84 -40.62
C GLY A 388 16.59 -3.89 -41.82
N ALA A 389 16.99 -2.64 -41.56
CA ALA A 389 17.30 -1.60 -42.57
C ALA A 389 16.20 -1.34 -43.62
N PRO A 390 14.92 -1.16 -43.25
CA PRO A 390 13.87 -0.87 -44.23
C PRO A 390 14.12 0.45 -44.99
N CYS A 391 14.88 1.38 -44.39
CA CYS A 391 15.22 2.67 -45.02
C CYS A 391 16.08 2.57 -46.26
N VAL A 392 16.77 1.45 -46.48
CA VAL A 392 17.60 1.16 -47.67
C VAL A 392 17.12 -0.08 -48.44
N GLY A 393 15.91 -0.58 -48.12
CA GLY A 393 15.36 -1.78 -48.76
C GLY A 393 15.91 -3.10 -48.27
N GLY A 394 16.70 -3.11 -47.19
CA GLY A 394 17.22 -4.36 -46.58
C GLY A 394 16.12 -5.27 -46.02
N GLN A 395 14.96 -4.70 -45.69
CA GLN A 395 13.75 -5.43 -45.28
C GLN A 395 12.54 -4.88 -46.05
N SER A 396 11.79 -5.75 -46.74
CA SER A 396 10.57 -5.37 -47.45
C SER A 396 9.44 -4.98 -46.46
N GLU A 397 8.47 -4.16 -46.93
CA GLU A 397 7.29 -3.78 -46.13
C GLU A 397 6.55 -5.02 -45.62
N ALA A 398 6.38 -6.06 -46.42
CA ALA A 398 5.70 -7.29 -46.02
C ALA A 398 6.50 -8.08 -44.95
N ALA A 399 7.82 -8.15 -45.07
CA ALA A 399 8.66 -8.78 -44.04
C ALA A 399 8.67 -7.97 -42.73
N TYR A 400 8.68 -6.64 -42.83
CA TYR A 400 8.60 -5.76 -41.69
C TYR A 400 7.23 -5.84 -41.00
N ALA A 401 6.14 -5.93 -41.77
CA ALA A 401 4.79 -6.08 -41.22
C ALA A 401 4.62 -7.32 -40.34
N ARG A 402 5.33 -8.43 -40.65
CA ARG A 402 5.33 -9.62 -39.75
C ARG A 402 5.98 -9.34 -38.40
N VAL A 403 7.07 -8.59 -38.36
CA VAL A 403 7.72 -8.17 -37.11
C VAL A 403 6.81 -7.25 -36.30
N VAL A 404 6.12 -6.34 -36.99
CA VAL A 404 5.16 -5.41 -36.39
C VAL A 404 3.99 -6.18 -35.77
N GLU A 405 3.47 -7.19 -36.47
CA GLU A 405 2.34 -7.99 -35.98
C GLU A 405 2.75 -8.84 -34.74
N ALA A 406 3.95 -9.43 -34.75
CA ALA A 406 4.49 -10.12 -33.58
C ALA A 406 4.63 -9.17 -32.38
N ALA A 407 5.13 -7.96 -32.60
CA ALA A 407 5.22 -6.94 -31.54
C ALA A 407 3.83 -6.47 -31.06
N ARG A 408 2.85 -6.34 -31.96
CA ARG A 408 1.46 -6.01 -31.64
C ARG A 408 0.82 -7.11 -30.78
N SER A 409 0.98 -8.37 -31.19
CA SER A 409 0.51 -9.53 -30.43
C SER A 409 1.17 -9.59 -29.05
N ALA A 410 2.47 -9.31 -28.94
CA ALA A 410 3.16 -9.26 -27.65
C ALA A 410 2.58 -8.20 -26.71
N MET A 411 2.17 -7.05 -27.24
CA MET A 411 1.54 -5.97 -26.48
C MET A 411 0.10 -6.34 -26.04
N ALA A 412 -0.67 -7.05 -26.90
CA ALA A 412 -2.10 -7.30 -26.71
C ALA A 412 -2.39 -8.66 -26.07
N ASP A 413 -1.71 -9.75 -26.50
CA ASP A 413 -2.19 -11.11 -26.24
C ASP A 413 -1.11 -12.08 -25.75
N ASP A 414 0.07 -12.10 -26.40
CA ASP A 414 1.06 -13.16 -26.22
C ASP A 414 2.46 -12.62 -25.93
N ALA A 415 2.81 -12.62 -24.65
CA ALA A 415 4.11 -12.12 -24.18
C ALA A 415 5.27 -13.11 -24.34
N ARG A 416 5.05 -14.33 -24.83
CA ARG A 416 6.06 -15.44 -24.82
C ARG A 416 7.34 -15.07 -25.56
N GLU A 417 7.24 -14.43 -26.74
CA GLU A 417 8.41 -14.10 -27.56
C GLU A 417 9.32 -13.06 -26.86
N VAL A 418 8.73 -12.03 -26.25
CA VAL A 418 9.48 -11.03 -25.47
C VAL A 418 10.13 -11.67 -24.24
N VAL A 419 9.39 -12.53 -23.55
CA VAL A 419 9.91 -13.26 -22.36
C VAL A 419 11.07 -14.17 -22.76
N ALA A 420 10.92 -14.96 -23.83
CA ALA A 420 11.95 -15.87 -24.30
C ALA A 420 13.23 -15.13 -24.73
N ALA A 421 13.09 -14.05 -25.49
CA ALA A 421 14.23 -13.25 -25.97
C ALA A 421 15.02 -12.64 -24.80
N LEU A 422 14.34 -11.97 -23.85
CA LEU A 422 15.02 -11.34 -22.73
C LEU A 422 15.61 -12.34 -21.72
N LEU A 423 14.95 -13.47 -21.49
CA LEU A 423 15.52 -14.53 -20.65
C LEU A 423 16.74 -15.19 -21.29
N ALA A 424 16.72 -15.43 -22.59
CA ALA A 424 17.89 -15.92 -23.31
C ALA A 424 19.07 -14.93 -23.17
N ARG A 425 18.80 -13.65 -23.34
CA ARG A 425 19.81 -12.60 -23.14
C ARG A 425 20.34 -12.56 -21.72
N ALA A 426 19.46 -12.62 -20.72
CA ALA A 426 19.85 -12.63 -19.30
C ALA A 426 20.71 -13.84 -18.95
N ARG A 427 20.39 -15.04 -19.50
CA ARG A 427 21.20 -16.26 -19.33
C ARG A 427 22.59 -16.11 -19.94
N THR A 428 22.71 -15.55 -21.14
CA THR A 428 23.99 -15.27 -21.78
C THR A 428 24.86 -14.33 -20.95
N LEU A 429 24.26 -13.26 -20.40
CA LEU A 429 24.95 -12.31 -19.53
C LEU A 429 25.36 -12.97 -18.20
N GLY A 430 24.50 -13.79 -17.62
CA GLY A 430 24.81 -14.54 -16.39
C GLY A 430 25.97 -15.54 -16.58
N ALA A 431 25.98 -16.26 -17.71
CA ALA A 431 27.09 -17.15 -18.06
C ALA A 431 28.42 -16.39 -18.25
N ALA A 432 28.35 -15.14 -18.72
CA ALA A 432 29.49 -14.24 -18.85
C ALA A 432 29.81 -13.47 -17.54
N GLN A 433 29.13 -13.77 -16.43
CA GLN A 433 29.25 -13.10 -15.11
C GLN A 433 28.96 -11.57 -15.15
N ARG A 434 28.21 -11.10 -16.15
CA ARG A 434 27.79 -9.70 -16.34
C ARG A 434 26.46 -9.44 -15.63
N PHE A 435 26.44 -9.59 -14.30
CA PHE A 435 25.21 -9.60 -13.49
C PHE A 435 24.46 -8.27 -13.49
N GLU A 436 25.19 -7.14 -13.50
CA GLU A 436 24.56 -5.81 -13.55
C GLU A 436 23.77 -5.60 -14.85
N GLU A 437 24.34 -6.02 -15.98
CA GLU A 437 23.64 -5.93 -17.27
C GLU A 437 22.47 -6.93 -17.33
N GLY A 438 22.62 -8.11 -16.73
CA GLY A 438 21.52 -9.05 -16.53
C GLY A 438 20.37 -8.45 -15.72
N ALA A 439 20.66 -7.68 -14.69
CA ALA A 439 19.65 -6.95 -13.91
C ALA A 439 18.91 -5.90 -14.75
N VAL A 440 19.61 -5.16 -15.60
CA VAL A 440 19.00 -4.20 -16.55
C VAL A 440 18.04 -4.91 -17.50
N VAL A 441 18.40 -6.08 -18.04
CA VAL A 441 17.53 -6.88 -18.92
C VAL A 441 16.28 -7.35 -18.19
N ARG A 442 16.44 -7.82 -16.94
CA ARG A 442 15.30 -8.17 -16.07
C ARG A 442 14.36 -6.98 -15.83
N ASP A 443 14.90 -5.82 -15.52
CA ASP A 443 14.10 -4.62 -15.27
C ASP A 443 13.33 -4.15 -16.51
N ARG A 444 13.92 -4.28 -17.71
CA ARG A 444 13.24 -4.08 -19.00
C ARG A 444 12.06 -5.04 -19.17
N LEU A 445 12.29 -6.33 -18.91
CA LEU A 445 11.25 -7.35 -19.00
C LEU A 445 10.10 -7.06 -18.03
N LEU A 446 10.40 -6.77 -16.78
CA LEU A 446 9.39 -6.45 -15.76
C LEU A 446 8.60 -5.18 -16.11
N ALA A 447 9.24 -4.14 -16.65
CA ALA A 447 8.56 -2.93 -17.10
C ALA A 447 7.57 -3.21 -18.23
N PHE A 448 7.97 -4.02 -19.22
CA PHE A 448 7.08 -4.47 -20.29
C PHE A 448 5.93 -5.31 -19.75
N LEU A 449 6.20 -6.35 -18.96
CA LEU A 449 5.17 -7.25 -18.44
C LEU A 449 4.13 -6.54 -17.57
N ARG A 450 4.55 -5.56 -16.77
CA ARG A 450 3.63 -4.75 -15.96
C ARG A 450 2.69 -3.92 -16.84
N ALA A 451 3.21 -3.29 -17.87
CA ALA A 451 2.41 -2.42 -18.74
C ALA A 451 1.51 -3.21 -19.71
N ALA A 452 2.03 -4.26 -20.34
CA ALA A 452 1.24 -5.14 -21.20
C ALA A 452 0.17 -5.89 -20.39
N GLY A 453 0.54 -6.43 -19.22
CA GLY A 453 -0.41 -7.10 -18.33
C GLY A 453 -1.53 -6.18 -17.84
N ARG A 454 -1.22 -4.91 -17.56
CA ARG A 454 -2.24 -3.90 -17.27
C ARG A 454 -3.19 -3.69 -18.44
N ALA A 455 -2.67 -3.45 -19.63
CA ALA A 455 -3.47 -3.23 -20.84
C ALA A 455 -4.35 -4.46 -21.15
N GLN A 456 -3.79 -5.66 -21.07
CA GLN A 456 -4.50 -6.92 -21.31
C GLN A 456 -5.63 -7.18 -20.28
N ARG A 457 -5.45 -6.80 -19.02
CA ARG A 457 -6.51 -6.93 -17.99
C ARG A 457 -7.62 -5.91 -18.18
N LEU A 458 -7.29 -4.70 -18.62
CA LEU A 458 -8.28 -3.63 -18.86
C LEU A 458 -9.03 -3.76 -20.18
N ALA A 459 -8.49 -4.47 -21.17
CA ALA A 459 -9.09 -4.62 -22.48
C ALA A 459 -10.50 -5.25 -22.46
N PRO A 460 -10.76 -6.38 -21.73
CA PRO A 460 -12.12 -6.93 -21.60
C PRO A 460 -13.09 -5.95 -20.95
N LEU A 461 -12.63 -5.22 -19.93
CA LEU A 461 -13.46 -4.23 -19.24
C LEU A 461 -13.85 -3.06 -20.16
N ALA A 462 -12.92 -2.61 -21.00
CA ALA A 462 -13.17 -1.56 -21.99
C ALA A 462 -14.13 -2.01 -23.10
N ALA A 463 -13.98 -3.27 -23.57
CA ALA A 463 -14.79 -3.85 -24.63
C ALA A 463 -16.21 -4.18 -24.21
N THR A 464 -16.45 -4.40 -22.90
CA THR A 464 -17.77 -4.77 -22.37
C THR A 464 -18.69 -3.56 -22.29
N ALA A 465 -19.79 -3.59 -23.06
CA ALA A 465 -20.76 -2.50 -23.10
C ALA A 465 -21.43 -2.29 -21.73
N GLU A 466 -21.81 -3.37 -21.07
CA GLU A 466 -22.39 -3.37 -19.73
C GLU A 466 -21.99 -4.63 -18.96
N LEU A 467 -21.65 -4.44 -17.68
CA LEU A 467 -21.36 -5.52 -16.74
C LEU A 467 -22.05 -5.22 -15.41
N VAL A 468 -22.78 -6.21 -14.89
CA VAL A 468 -23.31 -6.19 -13.54
C VAL A 468 -22.59 -7.24 -12.71
N ALA A 469 -22.05 -6.83 -11.57
CA ALA A 469 -21.44 -7.73 -10.60
C ALA A 469 -22.04 -7.55 -9.21
N ALA A 470 -21.97 -8.59 -8.40
CA ALA A 470 -22.51 -8.61 -7.05
C ALA A 470 -21.53 -9.27 -6.07
N ARG A 471 -21.48 -8.76 -4.84
CA ARG A 471 -20.77 -9.36 -3.71
C ARG A 471 -21.67 -9.45 -2.51
N ALA A 472 -21.67 -10.61 -1.83
CA ALA A 472 -22.42 -10.78 -0.60
C ALA A 472 -21.88 -9.84 0.50
N ARG A 473 -22.78 -9.16 1.21
CA ARG A 473 -22.46 -8.24 2.30
C ARG A 473 -23.60 -8.20 3.32
N ASP A 474 -23.30 -8.45 4.58
CA ASP A 474 -24.25 -8.33 5.72
C ASP A 474 -25.61 -9.03 5.47
N GLY A 475 -25.57 -10.21 4.86
CA GLY A 475 -26.77 -10.97 4.49
C GLY A 475 -27.49 -10.50 3.22
N GLY A 476 -27.09 -9.38 2.65
CA GLY A 476 -27.59 -8.83 1.38
C GLY A 476 -26.52 -8.85 0.30
N TRP A 477 -26.64 -7.92 -0.67
CA TRP A 477 -25.74 -7.83 -1.81
C TRP A 477 -25.30 -6.40 -2.08
N GLU A 478 -24.00 -6.21 -2.25
CA GLU A 478 -23.40 -5.03 -2.88
C GLU A 478 -23.46 -5.24 -4.40
N LEU A 479 -24.11 -4.33 -5.11
CA LEU A 479 -24.31 -4.38 -6.56
C LEU A 479 -23.47 -3.31 -7.24
N VAL A 480 -22.82 -3.64 -8.34
CA VAL A 480 -21.97 -2.75 -9.13
C VAL A 480 -22.35 -2.84 -10.59
N LEU A 481 -22.58 -1.68 -11.20
CA LEU A 481 -22.84 -1.53 -12.64
C LEU A 481 -21.65 -0.81 -13.28
N VAL A 482 -21.06 -1.44 -14.29
CA VAL A 482 -19.95 -0.90 -15.08
C VAL A 482 -20.37 -0.83 -16.53
N ARG A 483 -20.08 0.28 -17.21
CA ARG A 483 -20.28 0.47 -18.66
C ARG A 483 -18.98 0.93 -19.30
N HIS A 484 -18.51 0.19 -20.28
CA HIS A 484 -17.25 0.48 -21.00
C HIS A 484 -16.06 0.78 -20.06
N GLY A 485 -15.96 0.03 -18.95
CA GLY A 485 -14.88 0.22 -17.97
C GLY A 485 -15.01 1.43 -17.06
N ARG A 486 -16.17 2.08 -17.01
CA ARG A 486 -16.51 3.18 -16.14
C ARG A 486 -17.57 2.75 -15.12
N LEU A 487 -17.42 3.13 -13.86
CA LEU A 487 -18.46 2.89 -12.85
C LEU A 487 -19.72 3.69 -13.21
N ALA A 488 -20.77 2.99 -13.57
CA ALA A 488 -22.05 3.58 -13.92
C ALA A 488 -23.02 3.70 -12.73
N GLY A 489 -22.82 2.89 -11.68
CA GLY A 489 -23.60 2.97 -10.45
C GLY A 489 -23.28 1.85 -9.48
N THR A 490 -23.70 2.06 -8.22
CA THR A 490 -23.64 1.06 -7.15
C THR A 490 -24.97 1.06 -6.38
N ALA A 491 -25.32 -0.07 -5.78
CA ALA A 491 -26.45 -0.18 -4.87
C ALA A 491 -26.17 -1.24 -3.80
N VAL A 492 -26.89 -1.17 -2.70
CA VAL A 492 -26.93 -2.21 -1.67
C VAL A 492 -28.34 -2.79 -1.67
N SER A 493 -28.45 -4.10 -1.93
CA SER A 493 -29.72 -4.84 -1.85
C SER A 493 -29.80 -5.49 -0.47
N PRO A 494 -30.81 -5.13 0.37
CA PRO A 494 -31.01 -5.76 1.67
C PRO A 494 -31.35 -7.25 1.56
N PRO A 495 -31.20 -8.04 2.63
CA PRO A 495 -31.44 -9.49 2.61
C PRO A 495 -32.85 -9.90 2.16
N THR A 496 -33.85 -9.08 2.44
CA THR A 496 -35.27 -9.34 2.15
C THR A 496 -35.77 -8.79 0.82
N ALA A 497 -34.92 -8.05 0.08
CA ALA A 497 -35.30 -7.41 -1.17
C ALA A 497 -35.08 -8.34 -2.37
N ASP A 498 -35.91 -8.15 -3.42
CA ASP A 498 -35.67 -8.80 -4.70
C ASP A 498 -34.45 -8.20 -5.39
N VAL A 499 -33.35 -8.95 -5.41
CA VAL A 499 -32.09 -8.56 -6.02
C VAL A 499 -32.25 -8.22 -7.51
N ARG A 500 -33.14 -8.94 -8.23
CA ARG A 500 -33.36 -8.69 -9.67
C ARG A 500 -34.03 -7.35 -9.91
N ALA A 501 -35.01 -6.99 -9.08
CA ALA A 501 -35.66 -5.68 -9.14
C ALA A 501 -34.65 -4.56 -8.84
N ASN A 502 -33.76 -4.75 -7.85
CA ASN A 502 -32.70 -3.79 -7.52
C ASN A 502 -31.66 -3.66 -8.65
N ILE A 503 -31.31 -4.74 -9.35
CA ILE A 503 -30.44 -4.69 -10.54
C ILE A 503 -31.13 -3.91 -11.68
N ALA A 504 -32.43 -4.16 -11.92
CA ALA A 504 -33.18 -3.42 -12.94
C ALA A 504 -33.23 -1.91 -12.62
N ALA A 505 -33.47 -1.54 -11.36
CA ALA A 505 -33.46 -0.17 -10.90
C ALA A 505 -32.05 0.47 -11.04
N LEU A 506 -30.99 -0.27 -10.68
CA LEU A 506 -29.61 0.18 -10.83
C LEU A 506 -29.25 0.45 -12.30
N ARG A 507 -29.70 -0.41 -13.22
CA ARG A 507 -29.51 -0.21 -14.67
C ARG A 507 -30.22 1.03 -15.19
N ALA A 508 -31.45 1.24 -14.73
CA ALA A 508 -32.27 2.39 -15.13
C ALA A 508 -31.70 3.71 -14.62
N ALA A 509 -31.21 3.75 -13.38
CA ALA A 509 -30.64 4.93 -12.73
C ALA A 509 -29.16 5.17 -13.05
N GLY A 510 -28.46 4.17 -13.57
CA GLY A 510 -27.03 4.20 -13.78
C GLY A 510 -26.59 5.20 -14.88
N GLU A 511 -25.40 5.79 -14.70
CA GLU A 511 -24.77 6.71 -15.66
C GLU A 511 -24.74 6.08 -17.07
N GLN A 512 -25.24 6.83 -18.08
CA GLN A 512 -25.10 6.43 -19.48
C GLN A 512 -23.68 6.76 -19.95
N VAL A 513 -22.98 5.76 -20.45
CA VAL A 513 -21.60 5.88 -20.89
C VAL A 513 -21.53 5.55 -22.38
N ALA A 514 -21.05 6.51 -23.17
CA ALA A 514 -20.80 6.26 -24.58
C ALA A 514 -19.59 5.34 -24.79
N PRO A 515 -19.58 4.49 -25.82
CA PRO A 515 -18.40 3.72 -26.19
C PRO A 515 -17.20 4.65 -26.39
N PRO A 516 -16.03 4.35 -25.80
CA PRO A 516 -14.87 5.17 -25.97
C PRO A 516 -14.36 5.08 -27.43
N PRO A 517 -13.87 6.18 -28.02
CA PRO A 517 -13.35 6.18 -29.38
C PRO A 517 -12.00 5.46 -29.52
N VAL A 518 -11.39 5.08 -28.42
CA VAL A 518 -10.08 4.41 -28.32
C VAL A 518 -10.25 3.06 -27.62
N PRO A 519 -9.35 2.07 -27.85
CA PRO A 519 -9.42 0.76 -27.22
C PRO A 519 -9.00 0.81 -25.72
N MET A 520 -9.62 1.70 -24.97
CA MET A 520 -9.33 1.99 -23.57
C MET A 520 -10.65 2.13 -22.81
N PRO A 521 -10.68 1.88 -21.49
CA PRO A 521 -11.86 2.18 -20.67
C PRO A 521 -12.33 3.62 -20.84
N ALA A 522 -13.64 3.83 -20.82
CA ALA A 522 -14.26 5.16 -20.83
C ALA A 522 -14.04 5.93 -19.52
N ALA A 523 -13.23 5.39 -18.63
CA ALA A 523 -12.86 5.96 -17.35
C ALA A 523 -11.36 6.26 -17.31
N HIS A 524 -10.98 7.06 -16.30
CA HIS A 524 -9.59 7.22 -15.90
C HIS A 524 -8.94 5.85 -15.62
N PRO A 525 -7.68 5.60 -16.01
CA PRO A 525 -7.03 4.30 -15.81
C PRO A 525 -7.03 3.81 -14.36
N GLU A 526 -6.89 4.72 -13.38
CA GLU A 526 -6.95 4.36 -11.95
C GLU A 526 -8.36 3.95 -11.50
N GLU A 527 -9.41 4.56 -12.06
CA GLU A 527 -10.79 4.13 -11.85
C GLU A 527 -11.01 2.71 -12.40
N ALA A 528 -10.62 2.48 -13.65
CA ALA A 528 -10.75 1.17 -14.28
C ALA A 528 -9.96 0.07 -13.53
N GLU A 529 -8.77 0.40 -13.02
CA GLU A 529 -8.01 -0.52 -12.17
C GLU A 529 -8.65 -0.76 -10.81
N THR A 530 -9.29 0.24 -10.24
CA THR A 530 -10.02 0.10 -8.97
C THR A 530 -11.23 -0.82 -9.15
N LEU A 531 -11.95 -0.66 -10.26
CA LEU A 531 -13.05 -1.56 -10.64
C LEU A 531 -12.55 -2.99 -10.84
N LEU A 532 -11.46 -3.16 -11.59
CA LEU A 532 -10.91 -4.48 -11.88
C LEU A 532 -10.45 -5.20 -10.60
N ARG A 533 -9.75 -4.49 -9.70
CA ARG A 533 -9.35 -5.03 -8.39
C ARG A 533 -10.55 -5.45 -7.54
N TRP A 534 -11.64 -4.70 -7.59
CA TRP A 534 -12.86 -5.08 -6.90
C TRP A 534 -13.50 -6.32 -7.54
N LEU A 535 -13.58 -6.38 -8.87
CA LEU A 535 -14.13 -7.53 -9.61
C LEU A 535 -13.35 -8.84 -9.37
N GLU A 536 -12.04 -8.73 -9.11
CA GLU A 536 -11.14 -9.86 -8.82
C GLU A 536 -11.15 -10.29 -7.35
N GLN A 537 -11.87 -9.60 -6.45
CA GLN A 537 -11.94 -9.97 -5.04
C GLN A 537 -12.69 -11.29 -4.84
N PRO A 538 -12.26 -12.11 -3.85
CA PRO A 538 -12.99 -13.29 -3.47
C PRO A 538 -14.47 -12.98 -3.14
N GLY A 539 -15.38 -13.81 -3.63
CA GLY A 539 -16.83 -13.67 -3.38
C GLY A 539 -17.56 -12.70 -4.33
N VAL A 540 -16.88 -11.97 -5.19
CA VAL A 540 -17.51 -11.22 -6.28
C VAL A 540 -17.97 -12.19 -7.37
N ARG A 541 -19.20 -11.99 -7.84
CA ARG A 541 -19.83 -12.78 -8.90
C ARG A 541 -20.24 -11.87 -10.05
N LEU A 542 -19.87 -12.23 -11.26
CA LEU A 542 -20.42 -11.61 -12.46
C LEU A 542 -21.87 -12.10 -12.62
N VAL A 543 -22.82 -11.18 -12.58
CA VAL A 543 -24.24 -11.47 -12.70
C VAL A 543 -24.67 -11.45 -14.15
N ASP A 544 -24.20 -10.44 -14.89
CA ASP A 544 -24.50 -10.26 -16.30
C ASP A 544 -23.35 -9.54 -16.99
N VAL A 545 -23.01 -9.95 -18.22
CA VAL A 545 -21.91 -9.38 -19.02
C VAL A 545 -22.36 -9.27 -20.47
N ALA A 546 -22.48 -8.05 -20.96
CA ALA A 546 -22.80 -7.80 -22.36
C ALA A 546 -21.52 -7.88 -23.22
N GLY A 547 -21.16 -9.10 -23.63
CA GLY A 547 -19.96 -9.39 -24.40
C GLY A 547 -19.13 -10.54 -23.85
N ALA A 548 -17.87 -10.63 -24.26
CA ALA A 548 -16.94 -11.65 -23.80
C ALA A 548 -16.05 -11.11 -22.66
N TRP A 549 -15.96 -11.88 -21.59
CA TRP A 549 -15.04 -11.62 -20.50
C TRP A 549 -13.94 -12.68 -20.49
N ALA A 550 -12.81 -12.36 -21.13
CA ALA A 550 -11.71 -13.30 -21.27
C ALA A 550 -10.36 -12.58 -21.09
N SER A 551 -9.39 -13.30 -20.57
CA SER A 551 -7.99 -12.85 -20.49
C SER A 551 -7.11 -13.69 -21.40
N PRO A 552 -6.03 -13.13 -21.98
CA PRO A 552 -5.13 -13.88 -22.84
C PRO A 552 -4.46 -15.05 -22.10
N LEU A 553 -4.46 -16.23 -22.71
CA LEU A 553 -3.87 -17.45 -22.13
C LEU A 553 -2.35 -17.29 -21.90
N HIS A 554 -1.66 -16.65 -22.83
CA HIS A 554 -0.21 -16.42 -22.79
C HIS A 554 0.13 -14.96 -22.46
N GLY A 555 -0.77 -14.30 -21.73
CA GLY A 555 -0.64 -12.89 -21.37
C GLY A 555 0.51 -12.59 -20.41
N ALA A 556 0.86 -11.31 -20.36
CA ALA A 556 1.97 -10.78 -19.58
C ALA A 556 1.79 -10.97 -18.04
N VAL A 557 0.55 -11.04 -17.54
CA VAL A 557 0.28 -11.26 -16.10
C VAL A 557 0.78 -12.63 -15.65
N GLY A 558 0.41 -13.70 -16.37
CA GLY A 558 0.86 -15.06 -16.05
C GLY A 558 2.37 -15.21 -16.16
N ALA A 559 2.98 -14.59 -17.19
CA ALA A 559 4.43 -14.57 -17.35
C ALA A 559 5.14 -13.87 -16.18
N ARG A 560 4.61 -12.73 -15.72
CA ARG A 560 5.16 -12.01 -14.57
C ARG A 560 5.09 -12.84 -13.28
N HIS A 561 3.95 -13.43 -12.98
CA HIS A 561 3.79 -14.25 -11.77
C HIS A 561 4.76 -15.42 -11.74
N ARG A 562 4.98 -16.12 -12.87
CA ARG A 562 5.97 -17.20 -12.95
C ARG A 562 7.40 -16.71 -12.69
N LEU A 563 7.77 -15.56 -13.24
CA LEU A 563 9.09 -14.97 -13.01
C LEU A 563 9.30 -14.54 -11.55
N GLU A 564 8.29 -13.92 -10.93
CA GLU A 564 8.34 -13.53 -9.51
C GLU A 564 8.39 -14.74 -8.57
N ALA A 565 7.76 -15.87 -8.97
CA ALA A 565 7.82 -17.14 -8.25
C ALA A 565 9.11 -17.94 -8.51
N GLY A 566 10.07 -17.42 -9.28
CA GLY A 566 11.31 -18.13 -9.64
C GLY A 566 11.11 -19.34 -10.57
N GLN A 567 9.94 -19.49 -11.17
CA GLN A 567 9.62 -20.55 -12.12
C GLN A 567 10.06 -20.13 -13.52
N ALA A 568 10.90 -20.95 -14.17
CA ALA A 568 11.23 -20.72 -15.56
C ALA A 568 9.95 -20.81 -16.42
N PRO A 569 9.68 -19.85 -17.32
CA PRO A 569 8.56 -19.97 -18.25
C PRO A 569 8.80 -21.19 -19.14
N ASP A 570 7.81 -22.07 -19.20
CA ASP A 570 7.81 -23.22 -20.10
C ASP A 570 7.76 -22.74 -21.56
N PRO A 571 8.77 -23.02 -22.39
CA PRO A 571 8.78 -22.58 -23.78
C PRO A 571 7.75 -23.28 -24.68
N GLY A 572 6.99 -24.24 -24.17
CA GLY A 572 6.03 -25.03 -24.95
C GLY A 572 5.19 -25.98 -24.09
N GLY A 573 4.52 -25.47 -23.07
CA GLY A 573 3.70 -26.29 -22.19
C GLY A 573 2.26 -26.45 -22.67
N ALA A 574 1.86 -27.67 -22.94
CA ALA A 574 0.46 -28.09 -22.88
C ALA A 574 -0.14 -27.68 -21.53
N GLY A 575 -1.37 -27.19 -21.55
CA GLY A 575 -2.09 -26.73 -20.35
C GLY A 575 -2.12 -27.77 -19.22
N PRO A 576 -2.44 -27.36 -17.99
CA PRO A 576 -2.55 -28.28 -16.86
C PRO A 576 -3.53 -29.42 -17.19
N PRO A 577 -3.23 -30.65 -16.78
CA PRO A 577 -4.16 -31.77 -17.04
C PRO A 577 -5.51 -31.45 -16.42
N ALA A 578 -6.55 -31.66 -17.20
CA ALA A 578 -7.93 -31.51 -16.74
C ALA A 578 -8.13 -32.34 -15.45
N PRO A 579 -8.89 -31.85 -14.46
CA PRO A 579 -9.17 -32.59 -13.25
C PRO A 579 -9.83 -33.92 -13.64
N ARG A 580 -9.23 -35.04 -13.22
CA ARG A 580 -9.80 -36.37 -13.40
C ARG A 580 -11.18 -36.39 -12.76
N ARG A 581 -12.24 -36.54 -13.57
CA ARG A 581 -13.59 -36.81 -13.08
C ARG A 581 -13.51 -38.13 -12.28
N GLY A 582 -13.72 -38.05 -10.99
CA GLY A 582 -13.98 -39.23 -10.18
C GLY A 582 -15.24 -39.91 -10.74
N THR A 583 -15.11 -41.15 -11.11
CA THR A 583 -16.19 -42.06 -11.38
C THR A 583 -16.85 -42.48 -10.07
N PRO A 584 -18.16 -42.83 -10.08
CA PRO A 584 -19.08 -42.79 -8.96
C PRO A 584 -18.76 -43.76 -7.82
#